data_2eefae2aa5d9c800f0fc1f66011d3e2a
#
_entry.id   2eefae2aa5d9c800f0fc1f66011d3e2a
#
_cell.length_a   1.000
_cell.length_b   1.000
_cell.length_c   1.000
_cell.angle_alpha   90.00
_cell.angle_beta   90.00
_cell.angle_gamma   90.00
#
_symmetry.space_group_name_H-M   'P 1'
#
loop_
_entity.id
_entity.type
_entity.pdbx_description
1 polymer ?
#
loop_
_entity_poly.entity_id
_entity_poly.type
_entity_poly.pdbx_seq_one_letter_code
_entity_poly.pdbx_strand_id
1 'polypeptide(L)'
;MSKMDFEMEALIQSFSLLAIGEPETIIKTDETKIIIKIQKWFRGCRLRLHQLPLIMYKIQTHLRLQAFQFSTQNDDGRINSCIDEDEIIKLLFDKFGEKIKKPKIRMWYDILAFDYTYGWIPINIKTTTTITSDNTGNLAMCVHAYTDEILDVLRDKSYENGKMSDILFNKLQNKKYNRNHKKDYYFIVLNKTDASDIIVNSVKGLTVLTPNINNLPFQVCWDKNRAFKYENINKKIKLFIGCLQKPKPSWKEVFMSNMRTLDV
;
A
#
# COMPACT_ATOMS: atom_id res chain seq x y z
N MET A 1 -14.78 -9.50 23.69
CA MET A 1 -13.52 -9.12 24.38
C MET A 1 -12.42 -10.03 23.87
N SER A 2 -11.35 -9.48 23.32
CA SER A 2 -10.25 -10.28 22.79
C SER A 2 -9.34 -10.74 23.95
N LYS A 3 -8.57 -11.83 23.74
CA LYS A 3 -7.55 -12.28 24.71
C LYS A 3 -6.58 -11.14 25.10
N MET A 4 -6.42 -10.18 24.24
CA MET A 4 -5.56 -9.00 24.38
C MET A 4 -6.18 -7.96 25.35
N ASP A 5 -7.52 -7.82 25.34
CA ASP A 5 -8.23 -6.90 26.25
C ASP A 5 -8.15 -7.42 27.69
N PHE A 6 -8.25 -8.74 27.86
CA PHE A 6 -8.11 -9.41 29.16
C PHE A 6 -6.68 -9.30 29.73
N GLU A 7 -5.64 -9.46 28.87
CA GLU A 7 -4.25 -9.29 29.26
C GLU A 7 -3.91 -7.83 29.63
N MET A 8 -4.57 -6.88 29.02
CA MET A 8 -4.41 -5.45 29.31
C MET A 8 -5.09 -5.03 30.60
N GLU A 9 -6.32 -5.52 30.87
CA GLU A 9 -7.01 -5.30 32.17
C GLU A 9 -6.24 -5.93 33.32
N ALA A 10 -5.70 -7.14 33.16
CA ALA A 10 -4.88 -7.79 34.17
C ALA A 10 -3.57 -7.02 34.45
N LEU A 11 -3.00 -6.35 33.43
CA LEU A 11 -1.83 -5.48 33.58
C LEU A 11 -2.17 -4.19 34.31
N ILE A 12 -3.30 -3.57 34.02
CA ILE A 12 -3.79 -2.35 34.68
C ILE A 12 -4.12 -2.63 36.14
N GLN A 13 -4.75 -3.77 36.43
CA GLN A 13 -5.01 -4.19 37.82
C GLN A 13 -3.72 -4.47 38.61
N SER A 14 -2.69 -5.05 37.99
CA SER A 14 -1.39 -5.24 38.64
C SER A 14 -0.67 -3.92 38.94
N PHE A 15 -0.84 -2.87 38.13
CA PHE A 15 -0.30 -1.55 38.40
C PHE A 15 -1.02 -0.84 39.57
N SER A 16 -2.34 -1.02 39.70
CA SER A 16 -3.09 -0.44 40.82
C SER A 16 -2.80 -1.13 42.17
N LEU A 17 -2.40 -2.39 42.18
CA LEU A 17 -1.99 -3.11 43.38
C LEU A 17 -0.56 -2.77 43.85
N LEU A 18 0.30 -2.33 42.94
CA LEU A 18 1.68 -1.88 43.26
C LEU A 18 1.75 -0.48 43.89
N ALA A 19 0.63 0.28 43.85
CA ALA A 19 0.57 1.63 44.45
C ALA A 19 0.28 1.63 45.96
N ILE A 20 0.11 0.47 46.59
CA ILE A 20 -0.22 0.33 48.02
C ILE A 20 0.88 -0.48 48.72
N GLY A 21 1.97 0.20 49.07
CA GLY A 21 2.98 -0.03 50.11
C GLY A 21 3.49 -1.42 50.44
N GLU A 22 4.82 -1.61 50.22
CA GLU A 22 5.85 -2.23 51.08
C GLU A 22 7.09 -2.77 50.31
N PRO A 23 8.23 -3.24 50.90
CA PRO A 23 9.51 -2.51 50.90
C PRO A 23 10.46 -2.77 49.71
N GLU A 24 11.37 -1.85 49.49
CA GLU A 24 12.20 -1.51 48.31
C GLU A 24 12.97 -2.64 47.62
N THR A 25 13.18 -3.81 48.19
CA THR A 25 14.12 -4.83 47.66
C THR A 25 13.47 -5.89 46.73
N ILE A 26 12.18 -6.17 46.90
CA ILE A 26 11.45 -7.15 46.07
C ILE A 26 10.86 -6.52 44.80
N ILE A 27 10.58 -5.20 44.88
CA ILE A 27 9.93 -4.46 43.81
C ILE A 27 10.81 -4.33 42.54
N LYS A 28 12.15 -4.16 42.70
CA LYS A 28 13.06 -3.94 41.56
C LYS A 28 13.09 -5.08 40.53
N THR A 29 12.95 -6.34 40.95
CA THR A 29 13.01 -7.48 40.02
C THR A 29 11.74 -7.66 39.20
N ASP A 30 10.58 -7.37 39.79
CA ASP A 30 9.29 -7.52 39.09
C ASP A 30 8.98 -6.31 38.21
N GLU A 31 9.31 -5.10 38.62
CA GLU A 31 9.25 -3.92 37.78
C GLU A 31 10.12 -4.06 36.54
N THR A 32 11.34 -4.58 36.69
CA THR A 32 12.24 -4.82 35.56
C THR A 32 11.64 -5.85 34.58
N LYS A 33 11.02 -6.92 35.06
CA LYS A 33 10.33 -7.89 34.22
C LYS A 33 9.12 -7.31 33.51
N ILE A 34 8.34 -6.46 34.18
CA ILE A 34 7.19 -5.76 33.61
C ILE A 34 7.67 -4.76 32.52
N ILE A 35 8.71 -3.97 32.79
CA ILE A 35 9.29 -3.04 31.83
C ILE A 35 9.79 -3.81 30.58
N ILE A 36 10.48 -4.94 30.76
CA ILE A 36 10.93 -5.78 29.65
C ILE A 36 9.75 -6.34 28.84
N LYS A 37 8.65 -6.77 29.49
CA LYS A 37 7.44 -7.24 28.81
C LYS A 37 6.78 -6.11 28.02
N ILE A 38 6.65 -4.90 28.59
CA ILE A 38 6.13 -3.71 27.93
C ILE A 38 7.01 -3.34 26.74
N GLN A 39 8.33 -3.32 26.90
CA GLN A 39 9.26 -3.02 25.80
C GLN A 39 9.21 -4.08 24.69
N LYS A 40 9.08 -5.37 25.03
CA LYS A 40 8.87 -6.45 24.04
C LYS A 40 7.55 -6.31 23.32
N TRP A 41 6.49 -5.94 24.04
CA TRP A 41 5.18 -5.68 23.46
C TRP A 41 5.21 -4.47 22.53
N PHE A 42 5.79 -3.33 22.97
CA PHE A 42 5.98 -2.13 22.12
C PHE A 42 6.83 -2.42 20.89
N ARG A 43 7.93 -3.19 21.01
CA ARG A 43 8.71 -3.64 19.84
C ARG A 43 7.89 -4.52 18.92
N GLY A 44 7.12 -5.46 19.46
CA GLY A 44 6.22 -6.30 18.69
C GLY A 44 5.09 -5.51 18.01
N CYS A 45 4.55 -4.48 18.66
CA CYS A 45 3.61 -3.55 18.06
C CYS A 45 4.28 -2.72 16.96
N ARG A 46 5.46 -2.15 17.18
CA ARG A 46 6.23 -1.41 16.15
C ARG A 46 6.51 -2.27 14.91
N LEU A 47 6.95 -3.52 15.10
CA LEU A 47 7.18 -4.44 13.99
C LEU A 47 5.89 -4.75 13.23
N ARG A 48 4.75 -4.92 13.93
CA ARG A 48 3.43 -5.13 13.30
C ARG A 48 2.92 -3.90 12.57
N LEU A 49 3.28 -2.70 13.03
CA LEU A 49 2.89 -1.43 12.43
C LEU A 49 3.58 -1.14 11.09
N HIS A 50 4.65 -1.85 10.77
CA HIS A 50 5.44 -1.69 9.55
C HIS A 50 5.36 -2.90 8.62
N GLN A 51 4.31 -3.70 8.75
CA GLN A 51 4.04 -4.87 7.91
C GLN A 51 2.84 -4.63 7.01
N LEU A 52 2.77 -5.37 5.93
CA LEU A 52 1.56 -5.44 5.12
C LEU A 52 0.40 -6.05 5.93
N PRO A 53 -0.86 -5.65 5.66
CA PRO A 53 -2.03 -6.28 6.23
C PRO A 53 -2.03 -7.79 6.00
N LEU A 54 -2.50 -8.56 6.98
CA LEU A 54 -2.54 -10.02 6.89
C LEU A 54 -3.35 -10.51 5.69
N ILE A 55 -4.41 -9.80 5.35
CA ILE A 55 -5.24 -10.12 4.18
C ILE A 55 -4.44 -10.12 2.87
N MET A 56 -3.42 -9.25 2.73
CA MET A 56 -2.57 -9.20 1.53
C MET A 56 -1.77 -10.51 1.35
N TYR A 57 -1.20 -11.04 2.42
CA TYR A 57 -0.49 -12.33 2.39
C TYR A 57 -1.45 -13.49 2.11
N LYS A 58 -2.67 -13.47 2.68
CA LYS A 58 -3.70 -14.49 2.41
C LYS A 58 -4.12 -14.49 0.95
N ILE A 59 -4.31 -13.31 0.37
CA ILE A 59 -4.63 -13.15 -1.06
C ILE A 59 -3.46 -13.66 -1.91
N GLN A 60 -2.22 -13.25 -1.61
CA GLN A 60 -1.03 -13.71 -2.33
C GLN A 60 -0.91 -15.23 -2.31
N THR A 61 -1.06 -15.85 -1.14
CA THR A 61 -1.00 -17.32 -0.99
C THR A 61 -2.11 -18.00 -1.77
N HIS A 62 -3.34 -17.47 -1.70
CA HIS A 62 -4.46 -18.04 -2.43
C HIS A 62 -4.22 -18.01 -3.94
N LEU A 63 -3.84 -16.86 -4.49
CA LEU A 63 -3.60 -16.69 -5.92
C LEU A 63 -2.44 -17.56 -6.43
N ARG A 64 -1.38 -17.77 -5.63
CA ARG A 64 -0.28 -18.68 -5.98
C ARG A 64 -0.71 -20.14 -6.11
N LEU A 65 -1.75 -20.53 -5.40
CA LEU A 65 -2.30 -21.89 -5.48
C LEU A 65 -3.25 -22.08 -6.68
N GLN A 66 -3.66 -21.01 -7.35
CA GLN A 66 -4.46 -21.08 -8.55
C GLN A 66 -3.56 -21.29 -9.77
N ALA A 67 -3.92 -22.21 -10.63
CA ALA A 67 -3.26 -22.35 -11.93
C ALA A 67 -3.80 -21.29 -12.91
N PHE A 68 -3.60 -20.00 -12.57
CA PHE A 68 -4.15 -18.88 -13.35
C PHE A 68 -3.52 -18.85 -14.75
N GLN A 69 -4.37 -18.78 -15.77
CA GLN A 69 -3.95 -18.66 -17.16
C GLN A 69 -4.33 -17.28 -17.67
N PHE A 70 -3.31 -16.53 -18.10
CA PHE A 70 -3.53 -15.19 -18.65
C PHE A 70 -4.23 -15.25 -20.01
N SER A 71 -5.13 -14.31 -20.24
CA SER A 71 -5.85 -14.15 -21.50
C SER A 71 -4.87 -13.76 -22.63
N THR A 72 -5.04 -14.43 -23.78
CA THR A 72 -4.31 -14.14 -25.01
C THR A 72 -5.27 -13.92 -26.19
N GLN A 73 -6.56 -13.66 -25.89
CA GLN A 73 -7.64 -13.62 -26.89
C GLN A 73 -7.60 -12.36 -27.77
N ASN A 74 -6.94 -11.31 -27.32
CA ASN A 74 -6.88 -10.03 -28.01
C ASN A 74 -5.45 -9.63 -28.33
N ASP A 75 -5.24 -8.97 -29.47
CA ASP A 75 -3.95 -8.39 -29.83
C ASP A 75 -3.57 -7.21 -28.92
N ASP A 76 -4.55 -6.48 -28.38
CA ASP A 76 -4.33 -5.43 -27.40
C ASP A 76 -4.16 -6.03 -25.99
N GLY A 77 -2.92 -6.03 -25.51
CA GLY A 77 -2.58 -6.54 -24.18
C GLY A 77 -3.26 -5.80 -23.02
N ARG A 78 -3.83 -4.61 -23.24
CA ARG A 78 -4.63 -3.87 -22.24
C ARG A 78 -6.00 -4.50 -22.06
N ILE A 79 -6.63 -4.95 -23.14
CA ILE A 79 -7.92 -5.66 -23.09
C ILE A 79 -7.72 -6.97 -22.34
N ASN A 80 -6.70 -7.75 -22.69
CA ASN A 80 -6.38 -8.97 -21.98
C ASN A 80 -6.13 -8.73 -20.48
N SER A 81 -5.42 -7.64 -20.11
CA SER A 81 -5.23 -7.28 -18.70
C SER A 81 -6.54 -6.99 -17.96
N CYS A 82 -7.50 -6.33 -18.60
CA CYS A 82 -8.82 -6.10 -17.99
C CYS A 82 -9.59 -7.41 -17.75
N ILE A 83 -9.53 -8.35 -18.69
CA ILE A 83 -10.15 -9.69 -18.56
C ILE A 83 -9.50 -10.42 -17.38
N ASP A 84 -8.17 -10.47 -17.36
CA ASP A 84 -7.39 -11.11 -16.29
C ASP A 84 -7.71 -10.52 -14.91
N GLU A 85 -7.79 -9.18 -14.81
CA GLU A 85 -8.11 -8.46 -13.56
C GLU A 85 -9.52 -8.81 -13.08
N ASP A 86 -10.52 -8.89 -13.96
CA ASP A 86 -11.90 -9.30 -13.61
C ASP A 86 -11.97 -10.76 -13.13
N GLU A 87 -11.24 -11.67 -13.76
CA GLU A 87 -11.15 -13.08 -13.33
C GLU A 87 -10.49 -13.22 -11.97
N ILE A 88 -9.40 -12.49 -11.73
CA ILE A 88 -8.72 -12.44 -10.43
C ILE A 88 -9.69 -11.93 -9.36
N ILE A 89 -10.44 -10.87 -9.63
CA ILE A 89 -11.43 -10.32 -8.71
C ILE A 89 -12.47 -11.39 -8.37
N LYS A 90 -12.96 -12.15 -9.36
CA LYS A 90 -13.92 -13.23 -9.15
C LYS A 90 -13.36 -14.31 -8.23
N LEU A 91 -12.12 -14.77 -8.47
CA LEU A 91 -11.44 -15.74 -7.59
C LEU A 91 -11.33 -15.26 -6.15
N LEU A 92 -11.08 -13.94 -5.96
CA LEU A 92 -11.01 -13.34 -4.63
C LEU A 92 -12.37 -13.27 -3.95
N PHE A 93 -13.45 -12.97 -4.69
CA PHE A 93 -14.81 -13.02 -4.15
C PHE A 93 -15.22 -14.43 -3.74
N ASP A 94 -14.95 -15.42 -4.58
CA ASP A 94 -15.26 -16.82 -4.31
C ASP A 94 -14.55 -17.33 -3.05
N LYS A 95 -13.32 -16.89 -2.81
CA LYS A 95 -12.52 -17.31 -1.65
C LYS A 95 -12.82 -16.54 -0.37
N PHE A 96 -12.98 -15.22 -0.46
CA PHE A 96 -13.02 -14.35 0.72
C PHE A 96 -14.41 -13.78 1.02
N GLY A 97 -15.38 -13.94 0.10
CA GLY A 97 -16.77 -13.54 0.29
C GLY A 97 -16.93 -12.08 0.71
N GLU A 98 -17.66 -11.84 1.77
CA GLU A 98 -17.96 -10.49 2.29
C GLU A 98 -16.74 -9.66 2.70
N LYS A 99 -15.57 -10.27 2.80
CA LYS A 99 -14.31 -9.55 3.07
C LYS A 99 -13.74 -8.84 1.85
N ILE A 100 -14.32 -9.05 0.69
CA ILE A 100 -13.95 -8.35 -0.56
C ILE A 100 -15.17 -7.56 -1.02
N LYS A 101 -14.94 -6.32 -1.47
CA LYS A 101 -15.98 -5.49 -2.11
C LYS A 101 -15.46 -4.92 -3.42
N LYS A 102 -16.24 -5.06 -4.48
CA LYS A 102 -15.97 -4.39 -5.76
C LYS A 102 -16.63 -3.00 -5.72
N PRO A 103 -15.91 -1.92 -6.00
CA PRO A 103 -16.49 -0.59 -6.08
C PRO A 103 -17.33 -0.43 -7.34
N LYS A 104 -18.03 0.70 -7.44
CA LYS A 104 -18.65 1.13 -8.70
C LYS A 104 -17.59 1.42 -9.77
N ILE A 105 -18.01 1.46 -11.01
CA ILE A 105 -17.15 1.76 -12.17
C ILE A 105 -16.42 3.10 -11.98
N ARG A 106 -15.15 3.17 -12.36
CA ARG A 106 -14.27 4.35 -12.34
C ARG A 106 -13.81 4.81 -10.95
N MET A 107 -13.83 3.94 -9.96
CA MET A 107 -13.16 4.24 -8.70
C MET A 107 -11.64 4.20 -8.86
N TRP A 108 -10.94 4.78 -7.88
CA TRP A 108 -9.49 4.88 -7.87
C TRP A 108 -8.79 3.61 -7.33
N TYR A 109 -9.56 2.57 -7.03
CA TYR A 109 -9.13 1.25 -6.61
C TYR A 109 -10.02 0.17 -7.26
N ASP A 110 -9.51 -1.06 -7.37
CA ASP A 110 -10.21 -2.15 -8.05
C ASP A 110 -11.05 -2.96 -7.08
N ILE A 111 -10.58 -3.12 -5.83
CA ILE A 111 -11.33 -3.77 -4.75
C ILE A 111 -11.03 -3.13 -3.39
N LEU A 112 -11.94 -3.37 -2.43
CA LEU A 112 -11.67 -3.23 -1.01
C LEU A 112 -11.54 -4.62 -0.38
N ALA A 113 -10.52 -4.81 0.45
CA ALA A 113 -10.38 -6.01 1.27
C ALA A 113 -10.43 -5.66 2.76
N PHE A 114 -11.09 -6.50 3.55
CA PHE A 114 -11.18 -6.30 4.99
C PHE A 114 -10.05 -7.02 5.73
N ASP A 115 -9.29 -6.24 6.47
CA ASP A 115 -8.29 -6.73 7.43
C ASP A 115 -8.70 -6.35 8.85
N TYR A 116 -8.60 -7.28 9.80
CA TYR A 116 -9.02 -7.04 11.19
C TYR A 116 -8.23 -5.93 11.90
N THR A 117 -6.99 -5.68 11.47
CA THR A 117 -6.12 -4.65 12.06
C THR A 117 -6.22 -3.32 11.33
N TYR A 118 -6.41 -3.35 10.01
CA TYR A 118 -6.36 -2.19 9.14
C TYR A 118 -7.75 -1.70 8.70
N GLY A 119 -8.80 -2.50 8.92
CA GLY A 119 -10.14 -2.24 8.39
C GLY A 119 -10.21 -2.49 6.88
N TRP A 120 -11.06 -1.75 6.18
CA TRP A 120 -11.19 -1.81 4.73
C TRP A 120 -9.99 -1.12 4.07
N ILE A 121 -9.25 -1.85 3.28
CA ILE A 121 -8.07 -1.36 2.56
C ILE A 121 -8.31 -1.34 1.05
N PRO A 122 -7.96 -0.23 0.35
CA PRO A 122 -8.07 -0.14 -1.10
C PRO A 122 -6.91 -0.85 -1.77
N ILE A 123 -7.23 -1.69 -2.76
CA ILE A 123 -6.25 -2.50 -3.49
C ILE A 123 -6.41 -2.27 -4.99
N ASN A 124 -5.29 -2.17 -5.68
CA ASN A 124 -5.19 -2.22 -7.13
C ASN A 124 -4.61 -3.57 -7.55
N ILE A 125 -5.25 -4.20 -8.52
CA ILE A 125 -4.81 -5.45 -9.12
C ILE A 125 -4.11 -5.11 -10.45
N LYS A 126 -2.98 -5.75 -10.71
CA LYS A 126 -2.20 -5.57 -11.93
C LYS A 126 -1.76 -6.89 -12.50
N THR A 127 -1.89 -7.02 -13.81
CA THR A 127 -1.29 -8.09 -14.58
C THR A 127 -0.27 -7.48 -15.55
N THR A 128 1.01 -7.69 -15.32
CA THR A 128 2.08 -7.03 -16.08
C THR A 128 3.37 -7.86 -16.09
N THR A 129 4.29 -7.54 -17.01
CA THR A 129 5.66 -8.00 -16.88
C THR A 129 6.36 -7.15 -15.83
N THR A 130 6.93 -7.76 -14.80
CA THR A 130 7.47 -7.05 -13.63
C THR A 130 8.73 -6.23 -13.91
N ILE A 131 9.38 -6.49 -15.06
CA ILE A 131 10.67 -5.90 -15.48
C ILE A 131 10.52 -4.46 -15.96
N THR A 132 9.41 -4.15 -16.66
CA THR A 132 9.17 -2.83 -17.22
C THR A 132 8.47 -1.91 -16.23
N SER A 133 8.59 -0.58 -16.44
CA SER A 133 7.87 0.39 -15.62
C SER A 133 6.39 0.40 -16.00
N ASP A 134 5.54 0.17 -15.01
CA ASP A 134 4.09 0.12 -15.14
C ASP A 134 3.44 1.43 -14.68
N ASN A 135 2.40 1.85 -15.41
CA ASN A 135 1.59 3.02 -15.09
C ASN A 135 0.67 2.72 -13.90
N THR A 136 1.17 2.92 -12.71
CA THR A 136 0.50 2.51 -11.48
C THR A 136 -0.05 3.69 -10.70
N GLY A 137 0.62 4.84 -10.75
CA GLY A 137 0.29 5.98 -9.94
C GLY A 137 -0.98 6.69 -10.41
N ASN A 138 -1.91 6.98 -9.48
CA ASN A 138 -2.98 7.96 -9.68
C ASN A 138 -3.00 8.99 -8.55
N LEU A 139 -3.60 10.16 -8.80
CA LEU A 139 -3.59 11.26 -7.83
C LEU A 139 -4.37 10.93 -6.55
N ALA A 140 -5.49 10.23 -6.66
CA ALA A 140 -6.30 9.87 -5.51
C ALA A 140 -5.55 8.90 -4.57
N MET A 141 -4.88 7.92 -5.14
CA MET A 141 -4.01 7.00 -4.42
C MET A 141 -2.91 7.77 -3.68
N CYS A 142 -2.29 8.77 -4.32
CA CYS A 142 -1.26 9.59 -3.69
C CYS A 142 -1.82 10.44 -2.54
N VAL A 143 -2.99 11.07 -2.75
CA VAL A 143 -3.68 11.82 -1.68
C VAL A 143 -3.98 10.89 -0.51
N HIS A 144 -4.55 9.71 -0.77
CA HIS A 144 -4.90 8.75 0.28
C HIS A 144 -3.67 8.28 1.06
N ALA A 145 -2.61 7.86 0.37
CA ALA A 145 -1.44 7.28 1.01
C ALA A 145 -0.53 8.31 1.67
N TYR A 146 -0.29 9.46 1.02
CA TYR A 146 0.75 10.40 1.47
C TYR A 146 0.23 11.53 2.34
N THR A 147 -1.08 11.84 2.33
CA THR A 147 -1.62 12.98 3.05
C THR A 147 -2.59 12.59 4.16
N ASP A 148 -2.90 13.53 5.06
CA ASP A 148 -3.90 13.33 6.12
C ASP A 148 -5.35 13.43 5.61
N GLU A 149 -5.56 13.75 4.32
CA GLU A 149 -6.89 13.82 3.72
C GLU A 149 -7.63 12.50 3.85
N ILE A 150 -8.91 12.57 4.25
CA ILE A 150 -9.76 11.40 4.41
C ILE A 150 -10.55 11.20 3.12
N LEU A 151 -10.18 10.19 2.34
CA LEU A 151 -10.98 9.71 1.22
C LEU A 151 -11.85 8.56 1.71
N ASP A 152 -13.16 8.69 1.54
CA ASP A 152 -14.07 7.64 1.94
C ASP A 152 -13.99 6.45 0.99
N VAL A 153 -13.32 5.41 1.44
CA VAL A 153 -13.17 4.17 0.66
C VAL A 153 -14.42 3.27 0.71
N LEU A 154 -15.39 3.56 1.60
CA LEU A 154 -16.62 2.78 1.73
C LEU A 154 -17.77 3.38 0.93
N ARG A 155 -17.69 4.65 0.58
CA ARG A 155 -18.67 5.35 -0.25
C ARG A 155 -18.13 5.53 -1.66
N ASP A 156 -18.94 5.20 -2.64
CA ASP A 156 -18.63 5.40 -4.07
C ASP A 156 -18.66 6.88 -4.50
N LYS A 157 -18.38 7.80 -3.60
CA LYS A 157 -18.26 9.21 -3.92
C LYS A 157 -16.79 9.55 -4.18
N SER A 158 -16.51 9.87 -5.42
CA SER A 158 -15.30 10.60 -5.77
C SER A 158 -15.56 12.08 -5.46
N TYR A 159 -14.80 12.66 -4.53
CA TYR A 159 -14.47 14.07 -4.35
C TYR A 159 -15.56 15.12 -4.56
N GLU A 160 -16.13 15.60 -3.48
CA GLU A 160 -16.88 16.86 -3.46
C GLU A 160 -15.95 18.10 -3.40
N ASN A 161 -14.65 17.96 -3.14
CA ASN A 161 -13.78 19.04 -2.68
C ASN A 161 -12.61 19.41 -3.63
N GLY A 162 -12.84 19.47 -4.93
CA GLY A 162 -11.85 20.03 -5.87
C GLY A 162 -10.96 19.00 -6.58
N LYS A 163 -10.01 19.48 -7.35
CA LYS A 163 -9.11 18.64 -8.13
C LYS A 163 -8.11 17.93 -7.21
N MET A 164 -7.89 16.64 -7.43
CA MET A 164 -6.92 15.86 -6.64
C MET A 164 -5.51 16.42 -6.65
N SER A 165 -5.09 17.04 -7.75
CA SER A 165 -3.81 17.73 -7.86
C SER A 165 -3.68 18.85 -6.84
N ASP A 166 -4.74 19.67 -6.69
CA ASP A 166 -4.74 20.83 -5.81
C ASP A 166 -4.77 20.40 -4.34
N ILE A 167 -5.58 19.37 -4.03
CA ILE A 167 -5.61 18.77 -2.69
C ILE A 167 -4.22 18.22 -2.34
N LEU A 168 -3.62 17.41 -3.22
CA LEU A 168 -2.29 16.85 -3.00
C LEU A 168 -1.25 17.95 -2.78
N PHE A 169 -1.22 18.94 -3.66
CA PHE A 169 -0.29 20.06 -3.58
C PHE A 169 -0.44 20.82 -2.24
N ASN A 170 -1.66 21.25 -1.91
CA ASN A 170 -1.95 22.02 -0.70
C ASN A 170 -1.59 21.24 0.57
N LYS A 171 -1.89 19.93 0.62
CA LYS A 171 -1.55 19.08 1.76
C LYS A 171 -0.05 18.89 1.91
N LEU A 172 0.67 18.67 0.81
CA LEU A 172 2.14 18.51 0.84
C LEU A 172 2.84 19.83 1.20
N GLN A 173 2.40 20.96 0.64
CA GLN A 173 2.93 22.29 0.95
C GLN A 173 2.78 22.62 2.44
N ASN A 174 1.63 22.32 3.02
CA ASN A 174 1.32 22.55 4.43
C ASN A 174 1.83 21.43 5.36
N LYS A 175 2.65 20.50 4.87
CA LYS A 175 3.22 19.36 5.61
C LYS A 175 2.17 18.51 6.34
N LYS A 176 0.95 18.46 5.78
CA LYS A 176 -0.16 17.64 6.28
C LYS A 176 -0.01 16.19 5.80
N TYR A 177 1.04 15.53 6.28
CA TYR A 177 1.40 14.17 5.86
C TYR A 177 0.61 13.12 6.64
N ASN A 178 0.32 12.02 5.96
CA ASN A 178 -0.34 10.88 6.56
C ASN A 178 0.61 10.11 7.51
N ARG A 179 0.47 10.37 8.81
CA ARG A 179 1.22 9.68 9.88
C ARG A 179 0.60 8.34 10.27
N ASN A 180 -0.64 8.07 9.85
CA ASN A 180 -1.29 6.79 10.09
C ASN A 180 -0.73 5.75 9.13
N HIS A 181 0.10 4.82 9.64
CA HIS A 181 0.70 3.74 8.86
C HIS A 181 -0.33 2.70 8.38
N LYS A 182 -1.51 2.60 9.02
CA LYS A 182 -2.60 1.72 8.59
C LYS A 182 -3.34 2.24 7.37
N LYS A 183 -3.28 3.54 7.11
CA LYS A 183 -3.90 4.18 5.95
C LYS A 183 -2.91 4.20 4.80
N ASP A 184 -3.04 3.27 3.88
CA ASP A 184 -2.18 3.11 2.71
C ASP A 184 -2.98 2.58 1.52
N TYR A 185 -2.38 2.56 0.34
CA TYR A 185 -2.94 1.97 -0.87
C TYR A 185 -2.09 0.79 -1.30
N TYR A 186 -2.74 -0.33 -1.60
CA TYR A 186 -2.07 -1.61 -1.76
C TYR A 186 -2.12 -2.10 -3.20
N PHE A 187 -1.18 -2.97 -3.55
CA PHE A 187 -1.04 -3.57 -4.87
C PHE A 187 -0.94 -5.07 -4.77
N ILE A 188 -1.63 -5.74 -5.68
CA ILE A 188 -1.45 -7.15 -6.00
C ILE A 188 -1.04 -7.20 -7.47
N VAL A 189 0.16 -7.69 -7.73
CA VAL A 189 0.75 -7.71 -9.08
C VAL A 189 1.06 -9.14 -9.47
N LEU A 190 0.43 -9.61 -10.53
CA LEU A 190 0.69 -10.92 -11.11
C LEU A 190 1.63 -10.75 -12.30
N ASN A 191 2.71 -11.54 -12.32
CA ASN A 191 3.64 -11.54 -13.42
C ASN A 191 3.10 -12.34 -14.60
N LYS A 192 2.89 -11.70 -15.76
CA LYS A 192 2.37 -12.35 -16.97
C LYS A 192 3.26 -13.48 -17.51
N THR A 193 4.53 -13.49 -17.15
CA THR A 193 5.46 -14.54 -17.57
C THR A 193 5.51 -15.73 -16.61
N ASP A 194 5.02 -15.54 -15.37
CA ASP A 194 4.96 -16.57 -14.33
C ASP A 194 3.81 -16.27 -13.38
N ALA A 195 2.69 -16.96 -13.56
CA ALA A 195 1.49 -16.76 -12.74
C ALA A 195 1.67 -17.09 -11.24
N SER A 196 2.72 -17.83 -10.87
CA SER A 196 3.09 -18.09 -9.48
C SER A 196 3.87 -16.93 -8.84
N ASP A 197 4.44 -16.06 -9.66
CA ASP A 197 5.17 -14.87 -9.22
C ASP A 197 4.21 -13.70 -8.96
N ILE A 198 3.79 -13.59 -7.70
CA ILE A 198 2.84 -12.58 -7.24
C ILE A 198 3.52 -11.65 -6.24
N ILE A 199 3.55 -10.37 -6.57
CA ILE A 199 4.09 -9.32 -5.70
C ILE A 199 2.93 -8.65 -4.96
N VAL A 200 3.08 -8.48 -3.65
CA VAL A 200 2.20 -7.64 -2.82
C VAL A 200 3.01 -6.52 -2.21
N ASN A 201 2.53 -5.29 -2.37
CA ASN A 201 3.21 -4.10 -1.86
C ASN A 201 2.19 -2.98 -1.59
N SER A 202 2.65 -1.81 -1.18
CA SER A 202 1.84 -0.62 -1.00
C SER A 202 2.58 0.63 -1.46
N VAL A 203 1.86 1.73 -1.63
CA VAL A 203 2.46 3.03 -1.98
C VAL A 203 3.56 3.43 -1.00
N LYS A 204 3.34 3.25 0.30
CA LYS A 204 4.35 3.53 1.32
C LYS A 204 5.45 2.47 1.38
N GLY A 205 5.20 1.28 0.84
CA GLY A 205 6.19 0.20 0.74
C GLY A 205 7.19 0.37 -0.41
N LEU A 206 6.82 1.12 -1.46
CA LEU A 206 7.69 1.33 -2.62
C LEU A 206 9.00 2.03 -2.26
N THR A 207 10.10 1.57 -2.85
CA THR A 207 11.45 2.11 -2.63
C THR A 207 12.00 2.82 -3.84
N VAL A 208 11.50 2.50 -5.03
CA VAL A 208 11.93 3.08 -6.31
C VAL A 208 10.71 3.54 -7.08
N LEU A 209 10.64 4.83 -7.38
CA LEU A 209 9.64 5.43 -8.25
C LEU A 209 10.30 5.94 -9.53
N THR A 210 9.64 5.71 -10.66
CA THR A 210 10.09 6.19 -11.98
C THR A 210 9.20 7.37 -12.40
N PRO A 211 9.77 8.47 -12.94
CA PRO A 211 8.98 9.57 -13.49
C PRO A 211 8.06 9.07 -14.61
N ASN A 212 6.82 9.52 -14.60
CA ASN A 212 5.89 9.22 -15.67
C ASN A 212 5.99 10.28 -16.78
N ILE A 213 6.00 9.85 -18.04
CA ILE A 213 6.01 10.74 -19.21
C ILE A 213 4.59 11.23 -19.54
N ASN A 214 3.58 10.51 -19.06
CA ASN A 214 2.16 10.80 -19.23
C ASN A 214 1.60 11.62 -18.04
N ASN A 215 0.31 11.70 -17.90
CA ASN A 215 -0.36 12.51 -16.88
C ASN A 215 -0.45 11.87 -15.48
N LEU A 216 0.26 10.77 -15.24
CA LEU A 216 0.25 10.09 -13.94
C LEU A 216 1.39 10.58 -13.05
N PRO A 217 1.26 10.53 -11.72
CA PRO A 217 2.29 10.98 -10.79
C PRO A 217 3.61 10.22 -10.92
N PHE A 218 3.58 8.91 -11.14
CA PHE A 218 4.77 8.06 -11.28
C PHE A 218 4.44 6.72 -11.92
N GLN A 219 5.49 6.00 -12.28
CA GLN A 219 5.49 4.60 -12.71
C GLN A 219 6.24 3.74 -11.69
N VAL A 220 5.98 2.44 -11.71
CA VAL A 220 6.63 1.47 -10.82
C VAL A 220 7.22 0.32 -11.64
N CYS A 221 8.51 0.06 -11.49
CA CYS A 221 9.13 -1.19 -11.89
C CYS A 221 9.01 -2.17 -10.71
N TRP A 222 8.24 -3.24 -10.88
CA TRP A 222 7.89 -4.14 -9.78
C TRP A 222 9.07 -4.99 -9.32
N ASP A 223 9.99 -5.36 -10.20
CA ASP A 223 11.21 -6.07 -9.83
C ASP A 223 12.09 -5.29 -8.86
N LYS A 224 12.06 -3.95 -8.93
CA LYS A 224 12.75 -3.07 -7.98
C LYS A 224 11.98 -2.83 -6.69
N ASN A 225 10.73 -3.31 -6.62
CA ASN A 225 9.80 -3.07 -5.52
C ASN A 225 9.14 -4.37 -5.00
N ARG A 226 9.84 -5.51 -5.08
CA ARG A 226 9.31 -6.82 -4.67
C ARG A 226 9.01 -6.91 -3.18
N ALA A 227 9.82 -6.27 -2.35
CA ALA A 227 9.67 -6.30 -0.91
C ALA A 227 9.04 -5.01 -0.38
N PHE A 228 8.07 -5.15 0.50
CA PHE A 228 7.52 -4.03 1.26
C PHE A 228 8.60 -3.46 2.19
N LYS A 229 8.90 -2.16 2.06
CA LYS A 229 9.87 -1.44 2.90
C LYS A 229 9.34 -0.08 3.29
N TYR A 230 8.69 -0.02 4.44
CA TYR A 230 8.26 1.25 5.03
C TYR A 230 9.19 1.65 6.15
N GLU A 231 9.72 2.88 6.11
CA GLU A 231 10.52 3.43 7.19
C GLU A 231 9.75 4.53 7.93
N ASN A 232 9.47 5.63 7.24
CA ASN A 232 8.65 6.72 7.76
C ASN A 232 8.08 7.56 6.61
N ILE A 233 7.04 8.34 6.90
CA ILE A 233 6.35 9.13 5.90
C ILE A 233 7.24 10.22 5.27
N ASN A 234 8.15 10.83 6.03
CA ASN A 234 9.01 11.89 5.50
C ASN A 234 9.95 11.37 4.40
N LYS A 235 10.52 10.15 4.58
CA LYS A 235 11.32 9.50 3.54
C LYS A 235 10.50 9.19 2.30
N LYS A 236 9.24 8.74 2.47
CA LYS A 236 8.35 8.44 1.35
C LYS A 236 7.93 9.71 0.59
N ILE A 237 7.64 10.79 1.29
CA ILE A 237 7.37 12.09 0.66
C ILE A 237 8.60 12.62 -0.10
N LYS A 238 9.81 12.51 0.46
CA LYS A 238 11.04 12.89 -0.24
C LYS A 238 11.25 12.06 -1.52
N LEU A 239 11.02 10.75 -1.46
CA LEU A 239 11.08 9.87 -2.64
C LEU A 239 10.08 10.29 -3.71
N PHE A 240 8.84 10.56 -3.31
CA PHE A 240 7.76 10.98 -4.21
C PHE A 240 8.06 12.33 -4.86
N ILE A 241 8.39 13.35 -4.08
CA ILE A 241 8.75 14.69 -4.60
C ILE A 241 9.97 14.59 -5.51
N GLY A 242 11.02 13.86 -5.10
CA GLY A 242 12.20 13.66 -5.92
C GLY A 242 11.91 12.95 -7.25
N CYS A 243 10.90 12.07 -7.30
CA CYS A 243 10.44 11.47 -8.54
C CYS A 243 9.75 12.52 -9.45
N LEU A 244 8.88 13.37 -8.87
CA LEU A 244 8.16 14.42 -9.63
C LEU A 244 9.09 15.49 -10.19
N GLN A 245 10.20 15.77 -9.53
CA GLN A 245 11.17 16.80 -9.92
C GLN A 245 12.14 16.32 -11.02
N LYS A 246 12.19 15.01 -11.31
CA LYS A 246 13.05 14.51 -12.39
C LYS A 246 12.59 15.02 -13.74
N PRO A 247 13.52 15.45 -14.63
CA PRO A 247 13.18 15.88 -15.95
C PRO A 247 12.45 14.74 -16.69
N LYS A 248 11.39 15.12 -17.38
CA LYS A 248 10.60 14.23 -18.25
C LYS A 248 10.89 14.68 -19.69
N PRO A 249 11.86 14.10 -20.38
CA PRO A 249 12.08 14.42 -21.77
C PRO A 249 10.80 14.09 -22.54
N SER A 250 10.23 15.07 -23.24
CA SER A 250 9.12 14.79 -24.13
C SER A 250 9.62 13.91 -25.28
N TRP A 251 8.75 13.07 -25.86
CA TRP A 251 9.13 12.27 -27.02
C TRP A 251 9.66 13.16 -28.17
N LYS A 252 9.19 14.41 -28.27
CA LYS A 252 9.69 15.39 -29.22
C LYS A 252 11.14 15.77 -28.98
N GLU A 253 11.52 16.00 -27.72
CA GLU A 253 12.92 16.32 -27.35
C GLU A 253 13.85 15.16 -27.68
N VAL A 254 13.43 13.93 -27.32
CA VAL A 254 14.19 12.71 -27.67
C VAL A 254 14.27 12.54 -29.19
N PHE A 255 13.14 12.69 -29.89
CA PHE A 255 13.10 12.60 -31.35
C PHE A 255 13.98 13.65 -32.01
N MET A 256 13.86 14.91 -31.62
CA MET A 256 14.67 16.01 -32.17
C MET A 256 16.16 15.87 -31.85
N SER A 257 16.50 15.34 -30.68
CA SER A 257 17.89 15.01 -30.33
C SER A 257 18.42 13.93 -31.27
N ASN A 258 17.67 12.89 -31.52
CA ASN A 258 18.07 11.80 -32.43
C ASN A 258 18.15 12.27 -33.90
N MET A 259 17.23 13.17 -34.32
CA MET A 259 17.24 13.75 -35.67
C MET A 259 18.47 14.63 -35.92
N ARG A 260 18.99 15.31 -34.90
CA ARG A 260 20.24 16.12 -35.04
C ARG A 260 21.49 15.27 -35.28
N THR A 261 21.43 13.97 -35.06
CA THR A 261 22.51 13.03 -35.34
C THR A 261 22.42 12.43 -36.76
N LEU A 262 21.31 12.69 -37.45
CA LEU A 262 21.17 12.36 -38.85
C LEU A 262 21.72 13.52 -39.67
N ASP A 263 22.89 13.36 -40.27
CA ASP A 263 23.40 14.27 -41.31
C ASP A 263 22.46 14.19 -42.52
N VAL A 264 21.50 15.11 -42.58
CA VAL A 264 20.62 15.32 -43.76
C VAL A 264 21.07 16.57 -44.47
#